data_70c449e1f15b08546d90f4ddbb492279
#
_entry.id   70c449e1f15b08546d90f4ddbb492279
#
_cell.length_a   1.000
_cell.length_b   1.000
_cell.length_c   1.000
_cell.angle_alpha   90.00
_cell.angle_beta   90.00
_cell.angle_gamma   90.00
#
_symmetry.space_group_name_H-M   'P 1'
#
loop_
_entity.id
_entity.type
_entity.pdbx_description
1 polymer ?
#
loop_
_entity_poly.entity_id
_entity_poly.type
_entity_poly.pdbx_seq_one_letter_code
_entity_poly.pdbx_strand_id
1 'polypeptide(L)'
;HHLWTGDHIFPDAADAYHALRTLLHKPPQPVNVIVTASGAVDLRLPVFASGKVRSVVLTTPAGARHLSSQEPPPSVQILPVGRGQRLSARSILRALPRPGPAPILLLEGGPHLLGDFLSEGLVDELFLTLAPQIAGRDPGTPRLGLVEGKAFAPGHPLWGRLRSLYQAGDHLFLRFRFPTPGKGPRKED
;
A
#
# COMPACT_ATOMS: atom_id res chain seq x y z
N HIS A 1 -10.04 -11.63 -3.71
CA HIS A 1 -10.44 -12.98 -3.30
C HIS A 1 -9.27 -13.97 -3.27
N HIS A 2 -8.03 -13.53 -3.53
CA HIS A 2 -6.85 -14.38 -3.60
C HIS A 2 -5.98 -14.23 -2.34
N LEU A 3 -5.21 -15.26 -2.02
CA LEU A 3 -4.15 -15.19 -1.03
C LEU A 3 -2.97 -14.41 -1.64
N TRP A 4 -2.74 -13.19 -1.16
CA TRP A 4 -1.71 -12.29 -1.67
C TRP A 4 -0.35 -12.60 -1.01
N THR A 5 0.28 -13.68 -1.43
CA THR A 5 1.66 -14.01 -1.06
C THR A 5 2.54 -13.95 -2.31
N GLY A 6 3.81 -13.57 -2.18
CA GLY A 6 4.70 -13.43 -3.33
C GLY A 6 4.86 -14.73 -4.13
N ASP A 7 4.96 -15.85 -3.43
CA ASP A 7 5.03 -17.20 -3.97
C ASP A 7 3.75 -17.65 -4.69
N HIS A 8 2.59 -17.15 -4.28
CA HIS A 8 1.32 -17.45 -4.94
C HIS A 8 1.09 -16.59 -6.18
N ILE A 9 1.47 -15.30 -6.12
CA ILE A 9 1.26 -14.36 -7.23
C ILE A 9 2.23 -14.63 -8.38
N PHE A 10 3.46 -15.01 -8.05
CA PHE A 10 4.51 -15.29 -9.04
C PHE A 10 5.28 -16.57 -8.68
N PRO A 11 4.67 -17.75 -8.92
CA PRO A 11 5.23 -19.04 -8.51
C PRO A 11 6.63 -19.31 -9.07
N ASP A 12 6.91 -18.89 -10.31
CA ASP A 12 8.21 -19.09 -10.98
C ASP A 12 9.38 -18.40 -10.26
N ALA A 13 9.10 -17.37 -9.47
CA ALA A 13 10.10 -16.66 -8.67
C ALA A 13 10.01 -16.98 -7.16
N ALA A 14 9.24 -17.97 -6.76
CA ALA A 14 9.00 -18.30 -5.34
C ALA A 14 10.31 -18.53 -4.57
N ASP A 15 11.22 -19.33 -5.12
CA ASP A 15 12.50 -19.65 -4.48
C ASP A 15 13.40 -18.42 -4.35
N ALA A 16 13.47 -17.59 -5.39
CA ALA A 16 14.22 -16.34 -5.36
C ALA A 16 13.64 -15.36 -4.34
N TYR A 17 12.30 -15.27 -4.23
CA TYR A 17 11.61 -14.46 -3.25
C TYR A 17 11.92 -14.92 -1.82
N HIS A 18 11.88 -16.21 -1.53
CA HIS A 18 12.19 -16.75 -0.22
C HIS A 18 13.67 -16.58 0.13
N ALA A 19 14.58 -16.85 -0.81
CA ALA A 19 16.01 -16.64 -0.62
C ALA A 19 16.33 -15.17 -0.30
N LEU A 20 15.76 -14.22 -1.04
CA LEU A 20 15.93 -12.80 -0.79
C LEU A 20 15.43 -12.39 0.61
N ARG A 21 14.27 -12.88 1.02
CA ARG A 21 13.72 -12.55 2.34
C ARG A 21 14.57 -13.12 3.47
N THR A 22 15.09 -14.33 3.30
CA THR A 22 16.02 -14.95 4.25
C THR A 22 17.32 -14.14 4.36
N LEU A 23 17.91 -13.75 3.23
CA LEU A 23 19.11 -12.90 3.17
C LEU A 23 18.89 -11.55 3.89
N LEU A 24 17.72 -10.99 3.76
CA LEU A 24 17.35 -9.73 4.39
C LEU A 24 16.83 -9.88 5.84
N HIS A 25 16.91 -11.07 6.42
CA HIS A 25 16.37 -11.40 7.75
C HIS A 25 14.89 -10.97 7.91
N LYS A 26 14.09 -11.16 6.86
CA LYS A 26 12.64 -10.87 6.87
C LYS A 26 11.84 -12.15 7.10
N PRO A 27 10.66 -12.06 7.72
CA PRO A 27 9.72 -13.19 7.77
C PRO A 27 9.37 -13.70 6.37
N PRO A 28 8.95 -14.97 6.21
CA PRO A 28 8.61 -15.54 4.90
C PRO A 28 7.61 -14.70 4.10
N GLN A 29 6.61 -14.13 4.78
CA GLN A 29 5.62 -13.24 4.18
C GLN A 29 5.63 -11.87 4.86
N PRO A 30 5.32 -10.78 4.14
CA PRO A 30 5.09 -9.49 4.75
C PRO A 30 3.82 -9.49 5.60
N VAL A 31 3.72 -8.55 6.53
CA VAL A 31 2.46 -8.27 7.22
C VAL A 31 1.52 -7.59 6.22
N ASN A 32 0.31 -8.14 6.07
CA ASN A 32 -0.73 -7.53 5.26
C ASN A 32 -1.45 -6.46 6.09
N VAL A 33 -1.52 -5.24 5.56
CA VAL A 33 -2.19 -4.12 6.25
C VAL A 33 -3.38 -3.67 5.43
N ILE A 34 -4.55 -3.74 6.02
CA ILE A 34 -5.80 -3.29 5.44
C ILE A 34 -6.25 -2.00 6.14
N VAL A 35 -6.58 -0.98 5.35
CA VAL A 35 -7.10 0.30 5.84
C VAL A 35 -8.57 0.42 5.45
N THR A 36 -9.45 0.52 6.42
CA THR A 36 -10.90 0.68 6.20
C THR A 36 -11.50 1.58 7.27
N ALA A 37 -12.24 2.61 6.90
CA ALA A 37 -12.88 3.48 7.87
C ALA A 37 -14.12 2.80 8.51
N SER A 38 -14.92 2.09 7.73
CA SER A 38 -16.17 1.46 8.14
C SER A 38 -16.00 0.09 8.82
N GLY A 39 -14.85 -0.57 8.58
CA GLY A 39 -14.69 -1.97 8.95
C GLY A 39 -15.46 -2.94 8.04
N ALA A 40 -15.93 -2.50 6.88
CA ALA A 40 -16.64 -3.35 5.92
C ALA A 40 -15.67 -4.28 5.18
N VAL A 41 -15.15 -5.27 5.88
CA VAL A 41 -14.23 -6.29 5.38
C VAL A 41 -14.76 -7.65 5.79
N ASP A 42 -14.84 -8.59 4.86
CA ASP A 42 -15.22 -9.98 5.15
C ASP A 42 -14.00 -10.75 5.67
N LEU A 43 -13.95 -11.02 6.96
CA LEU A 43 -12.85 -11.73 7.61
C LEU A 43 -12.82 -13.25 7.30
N ARG A 44 -13.81 -13.78 6.60
CA ARG A 44 -13.84 -15.18 6.12
C ARG A 44 -13.02 -15.38 4.84
N LEU A 45 -12.58 -14.31 4.20
CA LEU A 45 -11.75 -14.41 2.99
C LEU A 45 -10.44 -15.18 3.25
N PRO A 46 -9.93 -15.95 2.29
CA PRO A 46 -8.75 -16.80 2.46
C PRO A 46 -7.51 -16.07 2.98
N VAL A 47 -7.34 -14.80 2.66
CA VAL A 47 -6.23 -13.97 3.16
C VAL A 47 -6.23 -13.84 4.69
N PHE A 48 -7.38 -13.88 5.32
CA PHE A 48 -7.54 -13.82 6.77
C PHE A 48 -7.67 -15.21 7.39
N ALA A 49 -8.52 -16.06 6.82
CA ALA A 49 -8.87 -17.35 7.39
C ALA A 49 -7.74 -18.40 7.31
N SER A 50 -6.84 -18.30 6.32
CA SER A 50 -5.78 -19.31 6.12
C SER A 50 -4.69 -19.32 7.21
N GLY A 51 -4.53 -18.23 7.95
CA GLY A 51 -3.43 -18.05 8.91
C GLY A 51 -2.02 -17.95 8.30
N LYS A 52 -1.88 -18.07 6.97
CA LYS A 52 -0.59 -18.02 6.27
C LYS A 52 0.06 -16.63 6.29
N VAL A 53 -0.75 -15.59 6.40
CA VAL A 53 -0.30 -14.21 6.41
C VAL A 53 -0.86 -13.50 7.63
N ARG A 54 0.01 -12.90 8.43
CA ARG A 54 -0.44 -12.03 9.52
C ARG A 54 -1.08 -10.78 8.93
N SER A 55 -2.31 -10.48 9.34
CA SER A 55 -3.05 -9.31 8.87
C SER A 55 -3.30 -8.32 9.99
N VAL A 56 -3.18 -7.03 9.68
CA VAL A 56 -3.50 -5.91 10.57
C VAL A 56 -4.57 -5.07 9.89
N VAL A 57 -5.70 -4.89 10.54
CA VAL A 57 -6.78 -4.03 10.04
C VAL A 57 -6.75 -2.71 10.82
N LEU A 58 -6.37 -1.63 10.14
CA LEU A 58 -6.41 -0.27 10.67
C LEU A 58 -7.78 0.33 10.35
N THR A 59 -8.51 0.71 11.38
CA THR A 59 -9.89 1.16 11.21
C THR A 59 -10.26 2.23 12.23
N THR A 60 -11.43 2.85 12.09
CA THR A 60 -11.97 3.75 13.10
C THR A 60 -12.47 2.97 14.32
N PRO A 61 -12.70 3.63 15.48
CA PRO A 61 -13.30 2.96 16.62
C PRO A 61 -14.66 2.30 16.32
N ALA A 62 -15.46 2.89 15.41
CA ALA A 62 -16.73 2.31 14.97
C ALA A 62 -16.50 1.06 14.11
N GLY A 63 -15.56 1.14 13.16
CA GLY A 63 -15.17 0.00 12.33
C GLY A 63 -14.56 -1.14 13.15
N ALA A 64 -13.79 -0.82 14.20
CA ALA A 64 -13.25 -1.84 15.10
C ALA A 64 -14.34 -2.61 15.84
N ARG A 65 -15.36 -1.93 16.36
CA ARG A 65 -16.52 -2.61 16.98
C ARG A 65 -17.24 -3.52 16.00
N HIS A 66 -17.45 -3.04 14.77
CA HIS A 66 -18.09 -3.84 13.71
C HIS A 66 -17.28 -5.09 13.37
N LEU A 67 -15.96 -4.97 13.22
CA LEU A 67 -15.08 -6.12 12.92
C LEU A 67 -14.98 -7.10 14.10
N SER A 68 -14.93 -6.60 15.33
CA SER A 68 -14.84 -7.45 16.53
C SER A 68 -16.08 -8.32 16.72
N SER A 69 -17.25 -7.89 16.24
CA SER A 69 -18.48 -8.71 16.28
C SER A 69 -18.49 -9.88 15.26
N GLN A 70 -17.50 -9.93 14.34
CA GLN A 70 -17.38 -11.00 13.34
C GLN A 70 -16.48 -12.17 13.79
N GLU A 71 -16.07 -12.20 15.06
CA GLU A 71 -15.15 -13.23 15.60
C GLU A 71 -13.87 -13.37 14.74
N PRO A 72 -12.99 -12.35 14.76
CA PRO A 72 -11.83 -12.31 13.88
C PRO A 72 -10.88 -13.50 14.12
N PRO A 73 -10.30 -14.10 13.03
CA PRO A 73 -9.31 -15.15 13.16
C PRO A 73 -8.08 -14.68 13.96
N PRO A 74 -7.37 -15.59 14.67
CA PRO A 74 -6.16 -15.25 15.45
C PRO A 74 -5.04 -14.57 14.66
N SER A 75 -5.00 -14.77 13.34
CA SER A 75 -4.06 -14.14 12.40
C SER A 75 -4.37 -12.67 12.12
N VAL A 76 -5.54 -12.17 12.57
CA VAL A 76 -6.00 -10.81 12.30
C VAL A 76 -5.95 -9.97 13.57
N GLN A 77 -5.20 -8.89 13.52
CA GLN A 77 -5.15 -7.88 14.57
C GLN A 77 -5.97 -6.65 14.13
N ILE A 78 -6.97 -6.26 14.89
CA ILE A 78 -7.75 -5.05 14.64
C ILE A 78 -7.21 -3.92 15.50
N LEU A 79 -6.82 -2.81 14.86
CA LEU A 79 -6.27 -1.64 15.54
C LEU A 79 -7.15 -0.42 15.24
N PRO A 80 -7.86 0.12 16.23
CA PRO A 80 -8.56 1.38 16.09
C PRO A 80 -7.56 2.54 15.99
N VAL A 81 -7.75 3.40 14.99
CA VAL A 81 -6.87 4.53 14.69
C VAL A 81 -7.67 5.83 14.73
N GLY A 82 -7.13 6.83 15.45
CA GLY A 82 -7.79 8.13 15.57
C GLY A 82 -9.05 8.09 16.44
N ARG A 83 -9.77 9.21 16.46
CA ARG A 83 -11.01 9.39 17.26
C ARG A 83 -12.23 9.70 16.40
N GLY A 84 -12.02 9.91 15.07
CA GLY A 84 -13.04 10.35 14.13
C GLY A 84 -13.51 9.26 13.18
N GLN A 85 -14.21 9.70 12.14
CA GLN A 85 -14.72 8.82 11.08
C GLN A 85 -13.74 8.66 9.90
N ARG A 86 -12.62 9.38 9.90
CA ARG A 86 -11.60 9.35 8.85
C ARG A 86 -10.25 8.97 9.42
N LEU A 87 -9.45 8.30 8.59
CA LEU A 87 -8.08 7.90 8.90
C LEU A 87 -7.13 8.80 8.10
N SER A 88 -6.26 9.57 8.76
CA SER A 88 -5.21 10.31 8.07
C SER A 88 -4.02 9.39 7.79
N ALA A 89 -3.27 9.68 6.71
CA ALA A 89 -2.10 8.89 6.34
C ALA A 89 -1.07 8.86 7.47
N ARG A 90 -0.86 9.98 8.16
CA ARG A 90 0.04 10.08 9.31
C ARG A 90 -0.41 9.25 10.51
N SER A 91 -1.71 9.18 10.78
CA SER A 91 -2.24 8.34 11.86
C SER A 91 -2.12 6.85 11.54
N ILE A 92 -2.33 6.47 10.28
CA ILE A 92 -2.08 5.12 9.77
C ILE A 92 -0.62 4.73 9.99
N LEU A 93 0.34 5.54 9.52
CA LEU A 93 1.77 5.27 9.69
C LEU A 93 2.21 5.12 11.16
N ARG A 94 1.63 5.92 12.07
CA ARG A 94 1.95 5.86 13.50
C ARG A 94 1.43 4.58 14.16
N ALA A 95 0.31 4.05 13.66
CA ALA A 95 -0.31 2.85 14.21
C ALA A 95 0.29 1.55 13.66
N LEU A 96 1.07 1.62 12.57
CA LEU A 96 1.67 0.44 11.97
C LEU A 96 2.70 -0.21 12.91
N PRO A 97 2.69 -1.54 13.03
CA PRO A 97 3.79 -2.27 13.67
C PRO A 97 5.10 -1.96 12.95
N ARG A 98 6.13 -1.64 13.69
CA ARG A 98 7.47 -1.38 13.15
C ARG A 98 8.40 -2.56 13.40
N PRO A 99 8.41 -3.57 12.53
CA PRO A 99 9.33 -4.70 12.66
C PRO A 99 10.73 -4.25 12.22
N GLY A 100 11.62 -4.07 13.20
CA GLY A 100 13.03 -3.77 12.95
C GLY A 100 13.36 -2.30 12.66
N PRO A 101 14.65 -2.00 12.44
CA PRO A 101 15.18 -0.63 12.43
C PRO A 101 14.82 0.18 11.17
N ALA A 102 14.50 -0.47 10.06
CA ALA A 102 14.15 0.18 8.78
C ALA A 102 13.00 -0.57 8.08
N PRO A 103 11.75 -0.42 8.55
CA PRO A 103 10.63 -1.07 7.90
C PRO A 103 10.39 -0.46 6.52
N ILE A 104 10.15 -1.33 5.53
CA ILE A 104 9.66 -0.93 4.21
C ILE A 104 8.14 -1.09 4.24
N LEU A 105 7.43 -0.04 3.84
CA LEU A 105 5.99 -0.06 3.63
C LEU A 105 5.72 -0.01 2.13
N LEU A 106 5.09 -1.05 1.59
CA LEU A 106 4.55 -1.06 0.25
C LEU A 106 3.10 -0.59 0.31
N LEU A 107 2.79 0.51 -0.39
CA LEU A 107 1.46 1.08 -0.48
C LEU A 107 0.82 0.65 -1.80
N GLU A 108 -0.08 -0.32 -1.72
CA GLU A 108 -0.87 -0.85 -2.86
C GLU A 108 -2.36 -0.50 -2.74
N GLY A 109 -2.68 0.45 -1.88
CA GLY A 109 -4.05 0.92 -1.67
C GLY A 109 -4.60 1.66 -2.88
N GLY A 110 -5.92 1.89 -2.86
CA GLY A 110 -6.60 2.63 -3.93
C GLY A 110 -6.15 4.11 -4.03
N PRO A 111 -6.56 4.79 -5.11
CA PRO A 111 -6.09 6.13 -5.45
C PRO A 111 -6.42 7.21 -4.42
N HIS A 112 -7.46 7.03 -3.61
CA HIS A 112 -7.77 7.95 -2.50
C HIS A 112 -6.72 7.83 -1.39
N LEU A 113 -6.34 6.60 -1.01
CA LEU A 113 -5.32 6.38 0.01
C LEU A 113 -3.96 6.90 -0.46
N LEU A 114 -3.58 6.61 -1.72
CA LEU A 114 -2.36 7.16 -2.31
C LEU A 114 -2.38 8.69 -2.32
N GLY A 115 -3.52 9.30 -2.66
CA GLY A 115 -3.70 10.75 -2.61
C GLY A 115 -3.47 11.34 -1.22
N ASP A 116 -3.97 10.69 -0.18
CA ASP A 116 -3.77 11.12 1.21
C ASP A 116 -2.27 11.02 1.61
N PHE A 117 -1.60 9.92 1.28
CA PHE A 117 -0.17 9.76 1.56
C PHE A 117 0.70 10.78 0.80
N LEU A 118 0.42 11.02 -0.48
CA LEU A 118 1.11 12.03 -1.27
C LEU A 118 0.88 13.43 -0.73
N SER A 119 -0.35 13.77 -0.35
CA SER A 119 -0.67 15.11 0.17
C SER A 119 0.01 15.42 1.52
N GLU A 120 0.34 14.39 2.30
CA GLU A 120 1.06 14.52 3.56
C GLU A 120 2.60 14.36 3.41
N GLY A 121 3.10 14.18 2.17
CA GLY A 121 4.52 14.00 1.87
C GLY A 121 5.10 12.70 2.44
N LEU A 122 4.32 11.64 2.47
CA LEU A 122 4.65 10.36 3.12
C LEU A 122 4.98 9.23 2.12
N VAL A 123 5.17 9.57 0.86
CA VAL A 123 5.60 8.64 -0.19
C VAL A 123 7.03 8.97 -0.58
N ASP A 124 7.95 8.04 -0.36
CA ASP A 124 9.35 8.21 -0.75
C ASP A 124 9.56 7.87 -2.23
N GLU A 125 8.94 6.81 -2.72
CA GLU A 125 9.10 6.31 -4.07
C GLU A 125 7.79 5.83 -4.68
N LEU A 126 7.66 5.99 -5.99
CA LEU A 126 6.54 5.47 -6.79
C LEU A 126 7.11 4.53 -7.86
N PHE A 127 6.61 3.31 -7.89
CA PHE A 127 6.80 2.36 -8.96
C PHE A 127 5.57 2.37 -9.85
N LEU A 128 5.74 2.72 -11.11
CA LEU A 128 4.67 2.87 -12.07
C LEU A 128 4.93 1.99 -13.28
N THR A 129 3.97 1.13 -13.62
CA THR A 129 3.98 0.39 -14.88
C THR A 129 3.12 1.13 -15.89
N LEU A 130 3.69 1.46 -17.04
CA LEU A 130 2.97 2.01 -18.17
C LEU A 130 2.77 0.91 -19.21
N ALA A 131 1.53 0.46 -19.37
CA ALA A 131 1.14 -0.49 -20.40
C ALA A 131 0.76 0.26 -21.70
N PRO A 132 1.03 -0.29 -22.87
CA PRO A 132 0.70 0.32 -24.17
C PRO A 132 -0.79 0.10 -24.52
N GLN A 133 -1.68 0.40 -23.57
CA GLN A 133 -3.11 0.19 -23.70
C GLN A 133 -3.86 1.51 -23.61
N ILE A 134 -4.65 1.81 -24.63
CA ILE A 134 -5.59 2.95 -24.62
C ILE A 134 -6.93 2.45 -24.11
N ALA A 135 -7.27 2.83 -22.88
CA ALA A 135 -8.47 2.30 -22.23
C ALA A 135 -9.72 3.20 -22.37
N GLY A 136 -9.54 4.49 -22.65
CA GLY A 136 -10.64 5.45 -22.76
C GLY A 136 -11.47 5.61 -21.47
N ARG A 137 -12.39 6.55 -21.49
CA ARG A 137 -13.41 6.79 -20.45
C ARG A 137 -14.71 7.24 -21.10
N ASP A 138 -15.82 6.81 -20.54
CA ASP A 138 -17.16 7.33 -20.82
C ASP A 138 -17.96 7.41 -19.51
N PRO A 139 -19.12 8.09 -19.49
CA PRO A 139 -19.94 8.24 -18.27
C PRO A 139 -20.41 6.90 -17.67
N GLY A 140 -20.57 5.85 -18.47
CA GLY A 140 -21.00 4.52 -18.03
C GLY A 140 -19.86 3.63 -17.54
N THR A 141 -18.60 4.02 -17.83
CA THR A 141 -17.40 3.25 -17.46
C THR A 141 -16.41 4.13 -16.72
N PRO A 142 -16.68 4.49 -15.44
CA PRO A 142 -15.79 5.32 -14.65
C PRO A 142 -14.48 4.58 -14.39
N ARG A 143 -13.35 5.24 -14.69
CA ARG A 143 -12.01 4.75 -14.37
C ARG A 143 -11.34 5.73 -13.44
N LEU A 144 -10.89 5.24 -12.30
CA LEU A 144 -10.15 6.04 -11.35
C LEU A 144 -8.76 6.37 -11.90
N GLY A 145 -8.27 7.57 -11.61
CA GLY A 145 -6.90 7.98 -11.89
C GLY A 145 -5.90 7.36 -10.89
N LEU A 146 -4.64 7.71 -11.06
CA LEU A 146 -3.60 7.32 -10.09
C LEU A 146 -3.88 7.91 -8.70
N VAL A 147 -4.44 9.11 -8.66
CA VAL A 147 -4.81 9.84 -7.43
C VAL A 147 -6.23 10.35 -7.57
N GLU A 148 -7.03 10.14 -6.52
CA GLU A 148 -8.40 10.64 -6.41
C GLU A 148 -8.59 11.42 -5.10
N GLY A 149 -9.53 12.39 -5.14
CA GLY A 149 -9.87 13.19 -3.96
C GLY A 149 -8.83 14.23 -3.56
N LYS A 150 -7.76 14.40 -4.35
CA LYS A 150 -6.74 15.43 -4.19
C LYS A 150 -6.39 16.04 -5.53
N ALA A 151 -6.28 17.38 -5.58
CA ALA A 151 -5.79 18.11 -6.75
C ALA A 151 -4.48 18.81 -6.37
N PHE A 152 -3.39 18.40 -6.99
CA PHE A 152 -2.07 19.01 -6.79
C PHE A 152 -1.78 20.11 -7.82
N ALA A 153 -2.08 19.85 -9.10
CA ALA A 153 -1.90 20.81 -10.17
C ALA A 153 -3.19 21.64 -10.36
N PRO A 154 -3.10 22.92 -10.84
CA PRO A 154 -1.88 23.66 -11.15
C PRO A 154 -1.18 24.28 -9.94
N GLY A 155 -1.82 24.36 -8.77
CA GLY A 155 -1.33 25.15 -7.63
C GLY A 155 -0.02 24.61 -7.04
N HIS A 156 0.00 23.31 -6.69
CA HIS A 156 1.13 22.69 -6.01
C HIS A 156 1.44 21.31 -6.61
N PRO A 157 1.93 21.24 -7.87
CA PRO A 157 2.24 19.96 -8.50
C PRO A 157 3.33 19.21 -7.74
N LEU A 158 3.17 17.90 -7.59
CA LEU A 158 4.18 17.04 -7.00
C LEU A 158 5.16 16.58 -8.09
N TRP A 159 6.43 16.87 -7.89
CA TRP A 159 7.49 16.46 -8.82
C TRP A 159 8.31 15.31 -8.24
N GLY A 160 8.35 14.19 -8.96
CA GLY A 160 9.24 13.07 -8.69
C GLY A 160 10.47 13.14 -9.59
N ARG A 161 11.62 12.66 -9.11
CA ARG A 161 12.83 12.46 -9.92
C ARG A 161 12.84 11.03 -10.46
N LEU A 162 12.99 10.84 -11.77
CA LEU A 162 13.14 9.52 -12.36
C LEU A 162 14.46 8.89 -11.88
N ARG A 163 14.38 7.70 -11.31
CA ARG A 163 15.53 6.94 -10.79
C ARG A 163 15.92 5.79 -11.70
N SER A 164 14.94 5.12 -12.27
CA SER A 164 15.18 4.06 -13.25
C SER A 164 14.01 3.94 -14.20
N LEU A 165 14.32 3.47 -15.40
CA LEU A 165 13.38 3.11 -16.45
C LEU A 165 13.83 1.76 -17.00
N TYR A 166 12.95 0.78 -16.99
CA TYR A 166 13.14 -0.52 -17.61
C TYR A 166 12.05 -0.77 -18.62
N GLN A 167 12.37 -1.49 -19.68
CA GLN A 167 11.42 -2.00 -20.64
C GLN A 167 11.43 -3.53 -20.61
N ALA A 168 10.26 -4.14 -20.59
CA ALA A 168 10.10 -5.57 -20.79
C ALA A 168 8.87 -5.79 -21.68
N GLY A 169 9.11 -6.40 -22.84
CA GLY A 169 8.13 -6.39 -23.92
C GLY A 169 7.76 -4.96 -24.29
N ASP A 170 6.48 -4.66 -24.33
CA ASP A 170 5.95 -3.34 -24.65
C ASP A 170 5.64 -2.49 -23.41
N HIS A 171 5.96 -2.98 -22.22
CA HIS A 171 5.69 -2.28 -20.95
C HIS A 171 6.93 -1.48 -20.50
N LEU A 172 6.67 -0.30 -19.92
CA LEU A 172 7.69 0.51 -19.25
C LEU A 172 7.49 0.45 -17.75
N PHE A 173 8.57 0.22 -17.01
CA PHE A 173 8.62 0.18 -15.54
C PHE A 173 9.44 1.37 -15.06
N LEU A 174 8.77 2.33 -14.45
CA LEU A 174 9.34 3.59 -14.00
C LEU A 174 9.43 3.60 -12.47
N ARG A 175 10.55 4.09 -11.94
CA ARG A 175 10.73 4.37 -10.53
C ARG A 175 10.99 5.86 -10.34
N PHE A 176 10.12 6.52 -9.61
CA PHE A 176 10.28 7.92 -9.23
C PHE A 176 10.59 8.02 -7.75
N ARG A 177 11.41 9.00 -7.38
CA ARG A 177 11.67 9.37 -5.99
C ARG A 177 11.12 10.75 -5.72
N PHE A 178 10.37 10.89 -4.63
CA PHE A 178 9.88 12.16 -4.16
C PHE A 178 10.83 12.79 -3.13
N PRO A 179 10.97 14.12 -3.11
CA PRO A 179 11.72 14.79 -2.06
C PRO A 179 11.02 14.61 -0.71
N THR A 180 11.75 14.16 0.30
CA THR A 180 11.21 14.06 1.65
C THR A 180 11.12 15.47 2.26
N PRO A 181 9.94 15.92 2.72
CA PRO A 181 9.81 17.22 3.37
C PRO A 181 10.79 17.33 4.55
N GLY A 182 11.59 18.40 4.58
CA GLY A 182 12.55 18.67 5.66
C GLY A 182 13.91 18.01 5.57
N LYS A 183 14.15 17.16 4.58
CA LYS A 183 15.51 16.71 4.21
C LYS A 183 15.90 17.46 2.93
N GLY A 184 16.82 18.39 3.04
CA GLY A 184 17.45 19.04 1.88
C GLY A 184 18.00 17.99 0.89
N PRO A 185 18.27 18.38 -0.36
CA PRO A 185 18.79 17.45 -1.35
C PRO A 185 20.06 16.79 -0.80
N ARG A 186 20.03 15.46 -0.62
CA ARG A 186 21.28 14.73 -0.42
C ARG A 186 22.09 14.98 -1.68
N LYS A 187 23.29 15.54 -1.51
CA LYS A 187 24.28 15.58 -2.59
C LYS A 187 24.47 14.14 -3.04
N GLU A 188 24.13 13.87 -4.26
CA GLU A 188 24.42 12.59 -4.90
C GLU A 188 25.89 12.65 -5.31
N ASP A 189 26.72 11.76 -4.76
CA ASP A 189 28.03 11.38 -5.27
C ASP A 189 27.85 10.53 -6.52
#